data_3f5bbed60cec5fa882c4ef9e86eabca9
#
_entry.id   3f5bbed60cec5fa882c4ef9e86eabca9
#
_cell.length_a   1.000
_cell.length_b   1.000
_cell.length_c   1.000
_cell.angle_alpha   90.00
_cell.angle_beta   90.00
_cell.angle_gamma   90.00
#
_symmetry.space_group_name_H-M   'P 1'
#
loop_
_entity.id
_entity.type
_entity.pdbx_description
1 polymer ?
#
loop_
_entity_poly.entity_id
_entity_poly.type
_entity_poly.pdbx_seq_one_letter_code
_entity_poly.pdbx_strand_id
1 'polypeptide(L)'
;PMGYDAFGLPAEQYAIQTGQHPEVTTTENIRRYREQLDQIGFSFDWSREVRTSDPEYYKWTQWVFIQLFHSYYNNATGKAAPISELIAHFEAEGTEGINVAESEALSFTAEEWRSWDKKKQMQTLMNYRLAYLGETMVNWCAALGTVLANDEVHDGVSERGGHPVEQKKMQQWCLRVSAYAGRLLDSLNDLEWSESLKESQRNWIGKSEGAEVRFPLVGGDGAELTVFTTRVDTIYGVTFMVLAPESDYVPMVTTADQQAAVDEYLAATRRRTERDRLSDRRVSGVFSGSYATNPLTGEAIPVWISDYVLAGYGTGAVMAVPAHDSRDFAFARHFDLPIIQVVVPEGEEATDPATWEESKDSKSGVLINSGIITGLSVTDAIAKMKAHVKSEGLGQVKTNYRLRDAIFSRQRYWGEPFPIYYDAEGIAHTISEDELPLCLPEVDKFLPTSDGQPP
;
A
#
# COMPACT_ATOMS: atom_id res chain seq x y z
N PRO A 1 -21.60 -26.64 11.34
CA PRO A 1 -22.04 -25.26 11.27
C PRO A 1 -22.11 -24.77 9.82
N MET A 2 -22.91 -23.72 9.58
CA MET A 2 -23.01 -23.01 8.31
C MET A 2 -22.92 -21.52 8.57
N GLY A 3 -22.18 -20.78 7.75
CA GLY A 3 -22.03 -19.33 7.86
C GLY A 3 -22.37 -18.64 6.54
N TYR A 4 -23.03 -17.48 6.64
CA TYR A 4 -23.36 -16.61 5.53
C TYR A 4 -22.62 -15.29 5.68
N ASP A 5 -21.79 -14.95 4.69
CA ASP A 5 -21.26 -13.61 4.54
C ASP A 5 -22.36 -12.75 3.92
N ALA A 6 -23.00 -11.95 4.79
CA ALA A 6 -24.32 -11.40 4.51
C ALA A 6 -24.33 -9.88 4.27
N PHE A 7 -23.22 -9.20 4.50
CA PHE A 7 -23.03 -7.79 4.12
C PHE A 7 -22.54 -7.66 2.68
N GLY A 8 -22.64 -6.49 2.12
CA GLY A 8 -21.97 -6.14 0.87
C GLY A 8 -22.83 -5.47 -0.19
N LEU A 9 -22.14 -5.06 -1.24
CA LEU A 9 -22.66 -4.26 -2.35
C LEU A 9 -23.86 -4.88 -3.09
N PRO A 10 -23.94 -6.21 -3.33
CA PRO A 10 -25.08 -6.78 -4.07
C PRO A 10 -26.44 -6.50 -3.44
N ALA A 11 -26.56 -6.71 -2.12
CA ALA A 11 -27.82 -6.47 -1.42
C ALA A 11 -28.16 -4.97 -1.36
N GLU A 12 -27.16 -4.12 -1.20
CA GLU A 12 -27.34 -2.67 -1.19
C GLU A 12 -27.78 -2.14 -2.56
N GLN A 13 -27.15 -2.56 -3.64
CA GLN A 13 -27.55 -2.17 -5.00
C GLN A 13 -28.98 -2.60 -5.35
N TYR A 14 -29.39 -3.78 -4.88
CA TYR A 14 -30.77 -4.21 -5.00
C TYR A 14 -31.73 -3.35 -4.19
N ALA A 15 -31.34 -2.96 -2.98
CA ALA A 15 -32.10 -2.04 -2.14
C ALA A 15 -32.27 -0.65 -2.79
N ILE A 16 -31.22 -0.12 -3.39
CA ILE A 16 -31.24 1.16 -4.15
C ILE A 16 -32.25 1.08 -5.30
N GLN A 17 -32.27 -0.05 -6.04
CA GLN A 17 -33.15 -0.24 -7.20
C GLN A 17 -34.60 -0.44 -6.82
N THR A 18 -34.87 -1.13 -5.72
CA THR A 18 -36.23 -1.59 -5.35
C THR A 18 -36.86 -0.80 -4.20
N GLY A 19 -36.06 -0.06 -3.43
CA GLY A 19 -36.48 0.57 -2.18
C GLY A 19 -36.70 -0.43 -1.02
N GLN A 20 -36.36 -1.72 -1.20
CA GLN A 20 -36.49 -2.73 -0.17
C GLN A 20 -35.25 -2.75 0.73
N HIS A 21 -35.44 -2.80 2.06
CA HIS A 21 -34.32 -2.86 2.99
C HIS A 21 -33.40 -4.07 2.71
N PRO A 22 -32.05 -3.91 2.70
CA PRO A 22 -31.12 -4.99 2.35
C PRO A 22 -31.24 -6.24 3.22
N GLU A 23 -31.60 -6.09 4.50
CA GLU A 23 -31.81 -7.19 5.43
C GLU A 23 -32.94 -8.14 4.96
N VAL A 24 -34.03 -7.59 4.42
CA VAL A 24 -35.16 -8.38 3.94
C VAL A 24 -34.71 -9.28 2.79
N THR A 25 -34.02 -8.72 1.80
CA THR A 25 -33.48 -9.46 0.68
C THR A 25 -32.45 -10.50 1.12
N THR A 26 -31.56 -10.15 2.03
CA THR A 26 -30.53 -11.03 2.56
C THR A 26 -31.16 -12.22 3.30
N THR A 27 -32.15 -11.95 4.16
CA THR A 27 -32.86 -13.01 4.89
C THR A 27 -33.60 -13.96 3.98
N GLU A 28 -34.28 -13.45 2.93
CA GLU A 28 -34.97 -14.29 1.95
C GLU A 28 -33.97 -15.15 1.14
N ASN A 29 -32.83 -14.59 0.75
CA ASN A 29 -31.78 -15.34 0.04
C ASN A 29 -31.20 -16.44 0.93
N ILE A 30 -30.91 -16.17 2.20
CA ILE A 30 -30.43 -17.16 3.17
C ILE A 30 -31.44 -18.31 3.30
N ARG A 31 -32.73 -17.99 3.45
CA ARG A 31 -33.79 -18.99 3.49
C ARG A 31 -33.77 -19.87 2.22
N ARG A 32 -33.63 -19.26 1.07
CA ARG A 32 -33.56 -19.96 -0.22
C ARG A 32 -32.34 -20.85 -0.35
N TYR A 33 -31.15 -20.36 0.05
CA TYR A 33 -29.94 -21.18 0.07
C TYR A 33 -30.08 -22.40 0.99
N ARG A 34 -30.64 -22.21 2.17
CA ARG A 34 -30.88 -23.29 3.11
C ARG A 34 -31.77 -24.38 2.52
N GLU A 35 -32.89 -24.00 1.91
CA GLU A 35 -33.78 -24.93 1.20
C GLU A 35 -33.06 -25.72 0.10
N GLN A 36 -32.19 -25.04 -0.68
CA GLN A 36 -31.42 -25.67 -1.74
C GLN A 36 -30.38 -26.64 -1.19
N LEU A 37 -29.68 -26.28 -0.14
CA LEU A 37 -28.69 -27.14 0.51
C LEU A 37 -29.34 -28.37 1.14
N ASP A 38 -30.54 -28.24 1.73
CA ASP A 38 -31.31 -29.36 2.25
C ASP A 38 -31.75 -30.32 1.11
N GLN A 39 -32.11 -29.78 -0.07
CA GLN A 39 -32.47 -30.60 -1.25
C GLN A 39 -31.30 -31.40 -1.80
N ILE A 40 -30.07 -30.88 -1.70
CA ILE A 40 -28.83 -31.59 -2.08
C ILE A 40 -28.48 -32.66 -1.04
N GLY A 41 -29.03 -32.57 0.18
CA GLY A 41 -28.83 -33.55 1.26
C GLY A 41 -27.59 -33.30 2.11
N PHE A 42 -27.13 -32.06 2.23
CA PHE A 42 -26.06 -31.69 3.16
C PHE A 42 -26.52 -31.85 4.61
N SER A 43 -25.64 -32.37 5.47
CA SER A 43 -25.86 -32.61 6.90
C SER A 43 -25.45 -31.40 7.77
N PHE A 44 -25.97 -30.22 7.49
CA PHE A 44 -25.73 -29.05 8.31
C PHE A 44 -26.59 -29.07 9.58
N ASP A 45 -25.98 -28.69 10.70
CA ASP A 45 -26.69 -28.39 11.93
C ASP A 45 -27.11 -26.91 11.90
N TRP A 46 -28.34 -26.64 11.50
CA TRP A 46 -28.87 -25.28 11.36
C TRP A 46 -29.01 -24.54 12.70
N SER A 47 -28.97 -25.24 13.86
CA SER A 47 -28.91 -24.57 15.15
C SER A 47 -27.58 -23.84 15.39
N ARG A 48 -26.58 -24.14 14.57
CA ARG A 48 -25.23 -23.52 14.57
C ARG A 48 -24.99 -22.68 13.31
N GLU A 49 -26.06 -22.13 12.76
CA GLU A 49 -26.01 -21.13 11.69
C GLU A 49 -25.52 -19.79 12.23
N VAL A 50 -24.65 -19.12 11.47
CA VAL A 50 -24.20 -17.76 11.74
C VAL A 50 -24.39 -16.87 10.50
N ARG A 51 -24.66 -15.59 10.74
CA ARG A 51 -24.80 -14.54 9.71
C ARG A 51 -23.92 -13.38 10.09
N THR A 52 -23.06 -12.94 9.20
CA THR A 52 -22.15 -11.81 9.49
C THR A 52 -22.90 -10.49 9.66
N SER A 53 -24.12 -10.36 9.15
CA SER A 53 -25.00 -9.19 9.34
C SER A 53 -25.84 -9.23 10.63
N ASP A 54 -25.73 -10.29 11.43
CA ASP A 54 -26.43 -10.37 12.71
C ASP A 54 -25.70 -9.50 13.75
N PRO A 55 -26.40 -8.55 14.43
CA PRO A 55 -25.79 -7.72 15.48
C PRO A 55 -25.08 -8.53 16.57
N GLU A 56 -25.66 -9.67 16.99
CA GLU A 56 -25.03 -10.56 17.98
C GLU A 56 -23.74 -11.22 17.49
N TYR A 57 -23.55 -11.31 16.17
CA TYR A 57 -22.30 -11.78 15.56
C TYR A 57 -21.30 -10.64 15.41
N TYR A 58 -21.66 -9.55 14.71
CA TYR A 58 -20.69 -8.49 14.38
C TYR A 58 -20.30 -7.63 15.60
N LYS A 59 -20.99 -7.67 16.72
CA LYS A 59 -20.51 -7.07 17.97
C LYS A 59 -19.09 -7.50 18.35
N TRP A 60 -18.72 -8.73 18.00
CA TRP A 60 -17.37 -9.23 18.26
C TRP A 60 -16.34 -8.64 17.33
N THR A 61 -16.69 -8.39 16.07
CA THR A 61 -15.85 -7.63 15.13
C THR A 61 -15.65 -6.20 15.65
N GLN A 62 -16.72 -5.55 16.13
CA GLN A 62 -16.65 -4.23 16.74
C GLN A 62 -15.76 -4.23 17.99
N TRP A 63 -15.92 -5.22 18.86
CA TRP A 63 -15.07 -5.36 20.03
C TRP A 63 -13.59 -5.54 19.66
N VAL A 64 -13.28 -6.38 18.71
CA VAL A 64 -11.90 -6.54 18.19
C VAL A 64 -11.36 -5.24 17.65
N PHE A 65 -12.18 -4.48 16.91
CA PHE A 65 -11.78 -3.16 16.38
C PHE A 65 -11.42 -2.19 17.52
N ILE A 66 -12.21 -2.14 18.60
CA ILE A 66 -11.91 -1.33 19.79
C ILE A 66 -10.57 -1.73 20.41
N GLN A 67 -10.30 -3.05 20.56
CA GLN A 67 -9.03 -3.52 21.08
C GLN A 67 -7.85 -3.07 20.19
N LEU A 68 -7.97 -3.20 18.87
CA LEU A 68 -6.96 -2.76 17.93
C LEU A 68 -6.76 -1.23 17.95
N PHE A 69 -7.83 -0.46 18.08
CA PHE A 69 -7.77 1.00 18.21
C PHE A 69 -7.01 1.44 19.47
N HIS A 70 -7.14 0.71 20.57
CA HIS A 70 -6.43 0.98 21.82
C HIS A 70 -5.06 0.31 21.92
N SER A 71 -4.55 -0.25 20.82
CA SER A 71 -3.27 -0.95 20.80
C SER A 71 -2.30 -0.36 19.77
N TYR A 72 -1.01 -0.54 20.03
CA TYR A 72 0.09 -0.38 19.07
C TYR A 72 0.91 -1.67 18.98
N TYR A 73 1.76 -1.82 17.98
CA TYR A 73 2.65 -2.98 17.87
C TYR A 73 4.07 -2.62 18.29
N ASN A 74 4.56 -3.30 19.32
CA ASN A 74 5.93 -3.15 19.82
C ASN A 74 6.84 -4.15 19.10
N ASN A 75 7.74 -3.64 18.24
CA ASN A 75 8.66 -4.46 17.45
C ASN A 75 9.70 -5.19 18.31
N ALA A 76 10.09 -4.62 19.48
CA ALA A 76 11.07 -5.25 20.37
C ALA A 76 10.52 -6.53 21.01
N THR A 77 9.21 -6.53 21.35
CA THR A 77 8.54 -7.70 21.95
C THR A 77 7.86 -8.59 20.91
N GLY A 78 7.64 -8.07 19.69
CA GLY A 78 6.88 -8.76 18.63
C GLY A 78 5.39 -8.93 18.96
N LYS A 79 4.81 -8.02 19.76
CA LYS A 79 3.43 -8.12 20.27
C LYS A 79 2.72 -6.77 20.27
N ALA A 80 1.37 -6.84 20.22
CA ALA A 80 0.55 -5.70 20.54
C ALA A 80 0.67 -5.31 22.02
N ALA A 81 0.60 -4.03 22.30
CA ALA A 81 0.60 -3.46 23.65
C ALA A 81 -0.40 -2.29 23.75
N PRO A 82 -0.89 -1.94 24.94
CA PRO A 82 -1.82 -0.84 25.14
C PRO A 82 -1.26 0.50 24.68
N ILE A 83 -2.04 1.27 23.93
CA ILE A 83 -1.61 2.60 23.43
C ILE A 83 -1.23 3.56 24.57
N SER A 84 -1.78 3.37 25.77
CA SER A 84 -1.45 4.13 26.97
C SER A 84 0.02 4.02 27.38
N GLU A 85 0.66 2.89 27.13
CA GLU A 85 2.10 2.71 27.40
C GLU A 85 2.92 3.60 26.46
N LEU A 86 2.54 3.69 25.18
CA LEU A 86 3.20 4.54 24.21
C LEU A 86 2.98 6.03 24.53
N ILE A 87 1.78 6.41 25.00
CA ILE A 87 1.48 7.77 25.45
C ILE A 87 2.39 8.14 26.62
N ALA A 88 2.53 7.26 27.64
CA ALA A 88 3.41 7.49 28.78
C ALA A 88 4.89 7.65 28.36
N HIS A 89 5.33 6.87 27.36
CA HIS A 89 6.68 7.03 26.80
C HIS A 89 6.83 8.39 26.11
N PHE A 90 5.88 8.83 25.29
CA PHE A 90 5.92 10.14 24.63
C PHE A 90 5.92 11.31 25.62
N GLU A 91 5.22 11.18 26.75
CA GLU A 91 5.24 12.17 27.83
C GLU A 91 6.62 12.28 28.52
N ALA A 92 7.35 11.16 28.60
CA ALA A 92 8.65 11.10 29.28
C ALA A 92 9.83 11.41 28.34
N GLU A 93 9.84 10.86 27.14
CA GLU A 93 11.01 10.77 26.26
C GLU A 93 10.75 11.20 24.80
N GLY A 94 9.50 11.48 24.44
CA GLY A 94 9.14 11.74 23.04
C GLY A 94 9.27 10.46 22.19
N THR A 95 9.86 10.59 21.01
CA THR A 95 10.13 9.44 20.13
C THR A 95 11.51 8.82 20.33
N GLU A 96 12.30 9.27 21.32
CA GLU A 96 13.61 8.70 21.57
C GLU A 96 13.48 7.23 22.05
N GLY A 97 14.26 6.35 21.46
CA GLY A 97 14.34 4.93 21.87
C GLY A 97 13.11 4.07 21.55
N ILE A 98 12.07 4.59 20.87
CA ILE A 98 10.93 3.74 20.47
C ILE A 98 11.34 2.76 19.35
N ASN A 99 10.77 1.55 19.41
CA ASN A 99 10.87 0.57 18.36
C ASN A 99 9.48 -0.05 18.15
N VAL A 100 8.69 0.61 17.35
CA VAL A 100 7.26 0.32 17.15
C VAL A 100 6.90 0.30 15.66
N ALA A 101 5.78 -0.32 15.32
CA ALA A 101 5.24 -0.21 13.96
C ALA A 101 4.56 1.15 13.79
N GLU A 102 4.87 1.83 12.70
CA GLU A 102 4.39 3.18 12.39
C GLU A 102 4.12 3.33 10.89
N SER A 103 3.27 4.28 10.50
CA SER A 103 3.02 4.61 9.09
C SER A 103 4.14 5.47 8.54
N GLU A 104 4.59 6.44 9.33
CA GLU A 104 5.64 7.39 8.99
C GLU A 104 6.59 7.53 10.17
N ALA A 105 7.90 7.68 9.89
CA ALA A 105 8.89 7.94 10.90
C ALA A 105 8.75 9.39 11.42
N LEU A 106 8.22 9.54 12.61
CA LEU A 106 8.08 10.85 13.26
C LEU A 106 9.20 11.06 14.28
N SER A 107 9.61 12.32 14.46
CA SER A 107 10.59 12.72 15.47
C SER A 107 10.06 13.93 16.23
N PHE A 108 9.90 13.78 17.54
CA PHE A 108 9.51 14.86 18.46
C PHE A 108 9.99 14.57 19.89
N THR A 109 10.21 15.62 20.63
CA THR A 109 10.63 15.57 22.04
C THR A 109 9.42 15.44 22.98
N ALA A 110 9.66 15.03 24.22
CA ALA A 110 8.64 15.02 25.26
C ALA A 110 8.05 16.43 25.54
N GLU A 111 8.85 17.48 25.39
CA GLU A 111 8.37 18.86 25.55
C GLU A 111 7.42 19.26 24.45
N GLU A 112 7.75 18.95 23.20
CA GLU A 112 6.87 19.16 22.04
C GLU A 112 5.56 18.39 22.21
N TRP A 113 5.61 17.10 22.56
CA TRP A 113 4.42 16.28 22.82
C TRP A 113 3.49 16.91 23.86
N ARG A 114 4.03 17.33 24.99
CA ARG A 114 3.25 17.98 26.05
C ARG A 114 2.71 19.37 25.69
N SER A 115 3.34 20.05 24.71
CA SER A 115 2.89 21.35 24.20
C SER A 115 1.74 21.26 23.22
N TRP A 116 1.53 20.09 22.61
CA TRP A 116 0.48 19.89 21.60
C TRP A 116 -0.91 19.83 22.24
N ASP A 117 -1.88 20.35 21.51
CA ASP A 117 -3.28 20.17 21.88
C ASP A 117 -3.71 18.68 21.74
N LYS A 118 -4.82 18.35 22.35
CA LYS A 118 -5.34 16.99 22.36
C LYS A 118 -5.59 16.45 20.94
N LYS A 119 -6.07 17.30 20.04
CA LYS A 119 -6.34 16.92 18.64
C LYS A 119 -5.06 16.47 17.93
N LYS A 120 -3.98 17.26 18.02
CA LYS A 120 -2.69 16.92 17.43
C LYS A 120 -2.09 15.66 18.04
N GLN A 121 -2.19 15.49 19.36
CA GLN A 121 -1.75 14.26 20.04
C GLN A 121 -2.51 13.04 19.50
N MET A 122 -3.85 13.11 19.40
CA MET A 122 -4.67 12.00 18.93
C MET A 122 -4.44 11.70 17.43
N GLN A 123 -4.23 12.71 16.61
CA GLN A 123 -3.84 12.54 15.21
C GLN A 123 -2.47 11.85 15.08
N THR A 124 -1.50 12.27 15.89
CA THR A 124 -0.18 11.63 15.94
C THR A 124 -0.29 10.15 16.37
N LEU A 125 -1.15 9.82 17.32
CA LEU A 125 -1.35 8.43 17.75
C LEU A 125 -1.92 7.53 16.62
N MET A 126 -2.64 8.08 15.64
CA MET A 126 -3.09 7.30 14.48
C MET A 126 -1.92 6.71 13.69
N ASN A 127 -0.75 7.36 13.74
CA ASN A 127 0.49 6.84 13.13
C ASN A 127 0.96 5.50 13.72
N TYR A 128 0.52 5.14 14.92
CA TYR A 128 0.99 3.98 15.70
C TYR A 128 -0.08 2.93 15.99
N ARG A 129 -1.37 3.31 15.97
CA ARG A 129 -2.47 2.41 16.30
C ARG A 129 -2.56 1.24 15.34
N LEU A 130 -3.05 0.09 15.83
CA LEU A 130 -3.33 -1.09 15.00
C LEU A 130 -4.62 -0.96 14.17
N ALA A 131 -5.63 -0.26 14.65
CA ALA A 131 -6.74 0.25 13.84
C ALA A 131 -6.60 1.77 13.74
N TYR A 132 -6.43 2.29 12.53
CA TYR A 132 -6.11 3.69 12.31
C TYR A 132 -6.83 4.24 11.08
N LEU A 133 -7.05 5.56 11.08
CA LEU A 133 -7.57 6.28 9.94
C LEU A 133 -6.38 6.81 9.12
N GLY A 134 -6.24 6.29 7.90
CA GLY A 134 -5.14 6.65 6.99
C GLY A 134 -5.64 7.01 5.60
N GLU A 135 -4.84 7.77 4.86
CA GLU A 135 -5.10 8.04 3.44
C GLU A 135 -4.58 6.89 2.59
N THR A 136 -5.45 6.33 1.76
CA THR A 136 -5.09 5.27 0.82
C THR A 136 -5.60 5.57 -0.58
N MET A 137 -4.91 5.07 -1.60
CA MET A 137 -5.40 5.06 -2.97
C MET A 137 -6.47 3.98 -3.11
N VAL A 138 -7.64 4.35 -3.60
CA VAL A 138 -8.79 3.45 -3.76
C VAL A 138 -9.40 3.57 -5.16
N ASN A 139 -10.05 2.50 -5.60
CA ASN A 139 -10.85 2.50 -6.83
C ASN A 139 -12.23 3.08 -6.53
N TRP A 140 -12.42 4.37 -6.73
CA TRP A 140 -13.68 5.04 -6.46
C TRP A 140 -14.62 4.98 -7.66
N CYS A 141 -15.85 4.52 -7.44
CA CYS A 141 -16.92 4.54 -8.43
C CYS A 141 -18.04 5.48 -7.98
N ALA A 142 -18.09 6.68 -8.53
CA ALA A 142 -19.10 7.69 -8.15
C ALA A 142 -20.53 7.24 -8.44
N ALA A 143 -20.77 6.48 -9.52
CA ALA A 143 -22.09 5.99 -9.88
C ALA A 143 -22.63 4.93 -8.92
N LEU A 144 -21.74 4.12 -8.33
CA LEU A 144 -22.08 3.14 -7.29
C LEU A 144 -21.93 3.69 -5.88
N GLY A 145 -21.29 4.88 -5.73
CA GLY A 145 -21.05 5.55 -4.47
C GLY A 145 -20.17 4.76 -3.49
N THR A 146 -19.26 3.94 -3.99
CA THR A 146 -18.45 3.06 -3.14
C THR A 146 -17.04 2.84 -3.69
N VAL A 147 -16.16 2.39 -2.81
CA VAL A 147 -14.84 1.87 -3.16
C VAL A 147 -14.97 0.43 -3.65
N LEU A 148 -14.32 0.11 -4.76
CA LEU A 148 -14.29 -1.22 -5.37
C LEU A 148 -12.94 -1.90 -5.15
N ALA A 149 -12.97 -3.22 -4.98
CA ALA A 149 -11.77 -4.04 -5.00
C ALA A 149 -11.18 -4.08 -6.43
N ASN A 150 -9.89 -4.42 -6.55
CA ASN A 150 -9.24 -4.51 -7.87
C ASN A 150 -9.93 -5.53 -8.81
N ASP A 151 -10.48 -6.60 -8.25
CA ASP A 151 -11.19 -7.64 -9.01
C ASP A 151 -12.59 -7.21 -9.50
N GLU A 152 -13.13 -6.10 -8.97
CA GLU A 152 -14.41 -5.52 -9.36
C GLU A 152 -14.27 -4.44 -10.45
N VAL A 153 -13.04 -4.22 -10.95
CA VAL A 153 -12.73 -3.18 -11.95
C VAL A 153 -12.03 -3.81 -13.16
N HIS A 154 -12.57 -3.60 -14.34
CA HIS A 154 -12.03 -4.07 -15.62
C HIS A 154 -12.02 -2.93 -16.63
N ASP A 155 -10.88 -2.69 -17.28
CA ASP A 155 -10.69 -1.62 -18.27
C ASP A 155 -11.16 -0.23 -17.80
N GLY A 156 -10.95 0.09 -16.51
CA GLY A 156 -11.34 1.36 -15.91
C GLY A 156 -12.83 1.54 -15.64
N VAL A 157 -13.61 0.46 -15.71
CA VAL A 157 -15.04 0.47 -15.38
C VAL A 157 -15.38 -0.61 -14.36
N SER A 158 -16.45 -0.39 -13.60
CA SER A 158 -16.95 -1.36 -12.63
C SER A 158 -17.52 -2.60 -13.35
N GLU A 159 -17.28 -3.81 -12.82
CA GLU A 159 -17.89 -5.05 -13.29
C GLU A 159 -19.43 -4.95 -13.27
N ARG A 160 -19.96 -4.28 -12.23
CA ARG A 160 -21.39 -4.02 -12.08
C ARG A 160 -21.77 -2.69 -12.74
N GLY A 161 -22.54 -2.75 -13.81
CA GLY A 161 -23.12 -1.58 -14.48
C GLY A 161 -22.17 -0.88 -15.45
N GLY A 162 -20.88 -1.26 -15.58
CA GLY A 162 -19.93 -0.65 -16.52
C GLY A 162 -19.67 0.83 -16.27
N HIS A 163 -19.72 1.28 -15.01
CA HIS A 163 -19.54 2.67 -14.64
C HIS A 163 -18.06 3.04 -14.56
N PRO A 164 -17.66 4.28 -14.93
CA PRO A 164 -16.29 4.74 -14.79
C PRO A 164 -15.78 4.64 -13.35
N VAL A 165 -14.54 4.18 -13.20
CA VAL A 165 -13.83 4.08 -11.93
C VAL A 165 -12.57 4.93 -12.01
N GLU A 166 -12.27 5.65 -10.94
CA GLU A 166 -11.07 6.48 -10.85
C GLU A 166 -10.24 6.13 -9.60
N GLN A 167 -8.92 6.29 -9.72
CA GLN A 167 -8.01 6.22 -8.57
C GLN A 167 -8.13 7.52 -7.78
N LYS A 168 -8.48 7.41 -6.49
CA LYS A 168 -8.68 8.56 -5.60
C LYS A 168 -8.04 8.32 -4.24
N LYS A 169 -7.36 9.33 -3.69
CA LYS A 169 -6.94 9.31 -2.28
C LYS A 169 -8.17 9.54 -1.41
N MET A 170 -8.43 8.62 -0.48
CA MET A 170 -9.52 8.74 0.49
C MET A 170 -9.05 8.29 1.87
N GLN A 171 -9.60 8.92 2.90
CA GLN A 171 -9.41 8.45 4.26
C GLN A 171 -10.17 7.14 4.46
N GLN A 172 -9.46 6.13 4.96
CA GLN A 172 -9.99 4.80 5.20
C GLN A 172 -9.58 4.31 6.58
N TRP A 173 -10.49 3.63 7.27
CA TRP A 173 -10.10 2.84 8.42
C TRP A 173 -9.32 1.62 7.96
N CYS A 174 -8.09 1.51 8.43
CA CYS A 174 -7.16 0.44 8.10
C CYS A 174 -6.80 -0.37 9.34
N LEU A 175 -6.53 -1.66 9.14
CA LEU A 175 -5.94 -2.54 10.15
C LEU A 175 -4.49 -2.81 9.77
N ARG A 176 -3.56 -2.53 10.69
CA ARG A 176 -2.10 -2.62 10.49
C ARG A 176 -1.61 -4.07 10.49
N VAL A 177 -2.07 -4.84 9.52
CA VAL A 177 -1.66 -6.23 9.30
C VAL A 177 -0.17 -6.32 8.96
N SER A 178 0.37 -5.32 8.28
CA SER A 178 1.79 -5.24 7.92
C SER A 178 2.73 -5.30 9.12
N ALA A 179 2.31 -4.82 10.30
CA ALA A 179 3.08 -4.94 11.54
C ALA A 179 3.36 -6.39 11.96
N TYR A 180 2.51 -7.33 11.52
CA TYR A 180 2.64 -8.76 11.80
C TYR A 180 3.34 -9.55 10.68
N ALA A 181 3.73 -8.89 9.58
CA ALA A 181 4.24 -9.56 8.38
C ALA A 181 5.45 -10.47 8.67
N GLY A 182 6.42 -9.98 9.45
CA GLY A 182 7.59 -10.79 9.87
C GLY A 182 7.19 -12.01 10.68
N ARG A 183 6.33 -11.83 11.69
CA ARG A 183 5.83 -12.91 12.54
C ARG A 183 5.01 -13.93 11.74
N LEU A 184 4.15 -13.49 10.82
CA LEU A 184 3.40 -14.38 9.93
C LEU A 184 4.34 -15.22 9.07
N LEU A 185 5.38 -14.60 8.52
CA LEU A 185 6.37 -15.27 7.68
C LEU A 185 7.16 -16.33 8.46
N ASP A 186 7.65 -15.97 9.66
CA ASP A 186 8.42 -16.88 10.52
C ASP A 186 7.57 -18.07 10.98
N SER A 187 6.31 -17.83 11.34
CA SER A 187 5.38 -18.87 11.79
C SER A 187 5.03 -19.91 10.72
N LEU A 188 5.25 -19.63 9.43
CA LEU A 188 5.07 -20.63 8.36
C LEU A 188 6.00 -21.85 8.52
N ASN A 189 7.15 -21.67 9.18
CA ASN A 189 8.09 -22.75 9.39
C ASN A 189 7.57 -23.81 10.37
N ASP A 190 6.69 -23.42 11.29
CA ASP A 190 6.12 -24.26 12.35
C ASP A 190 4.85 -25.00 11.89
N LEU A 191 4.35 -24.72 10.68
CA LEU A 191 3.13 -25.34 10.17
C LEU A 191 3.41 -26.62 9.39
N GLU A 192 2.57 -27.62 9.58
CA GLU A 192 2.57 -28.87 8.82
C GLU A 192 1.82 -28.75 7.48
N TRP A 193 2.15 -27.69 6.72
CA TRP A 193 1.58 -27.44 5.40
C TRP A 193 2.50 -27.92 4.29
N SER A 194 1.94 -28.15 3.10
CA SER A 194 2.76 -28.42 1.91
C SER A 194 3.66 -27.24 1.57
N GLU A 195 4.86 -27.50 1.05
CA GLU A 195 5.79 -26.44 0.66
C GLU A 195 5.20 -25.50 -0.40
N SER A 196 4.39 -26.02 -1.32
CA SER A 196 3.68 -25.20 -2.32
C SER A 196 2.77 -24.15 -1.67
N LEU A 197 2.04 -24.54 -0.62
CA LEU A 197 1.16 -23.61 0.11
C LEU A 197 1.98 -22.59 0.91
N LYS A 198 3.03 -23.05 1.61
CA LYS A 198 3.95 -22.14 2.33
C LYS A 198 4.60 -21.13 1.38
N GLU A 199 5.02 -21.57 0.19
CA GLU A 199 5.62 -20.68 -0.80
C GLU A 199 4.62 -19.64 -1.33
N SER A 200 3.37 -20.05 -1.56
CA SER A 200 2.30 -19.10 -1.92
C SER A 200 2.09 -18.03 -0.84
N GLN A 201 2.14 -18.43 0.45
CA GLN A 201 2.04 -17.47 1.57
C GLN A 201 3.28 -16.57 1.67
N ARG A 202 4.50 -17.13 1.51
CA ARG A 202 5.74 -16.34 1.50
C ARG A 202 5.72 -15.29 0.38
N ASN A 203 5.26 -15.68 -0.81
CA ASN A 203 5.13 -14.79 -1.96
C ASN A 203 4.06 -13.72 -1.74
N TRP A 204 2.95 -14.05 -1.06
CA TRP A 204 1.91 -13.09 -0.70
C TRP A 204 2.42 -12.05 0.31
N ILE A 205 3.10 -12.48 1.37
CA ILE A 205 3.71 -11.60 2.36
C ILE A 205 4.83 -10.78 1.72
N GLY A 206 5.64 -11.40 0.87
CA GLY A 206 6.60 -10.75 -0.02
C GLY A 206 7.65 -9.92 0.70
N LYS A 207 8.42 -10.54 1.62
CA LYS A 207 9.54 -9.88 2.28
C LYS A 207 10.62 -9.51 1.27
N SER A 208 11.07 -8.27 1.30
CA SER A 208 12.21 -7.78 0.53
C SER A 208 13.13 -6.93 1.41
N GLU A 209 14.43 -7.24 1.37
CA GLU A 209 15.46 -6.51 2.10
C GLU A 209 16.29 -5.69 1.12
N GLY A 210 16.28 -4.39 1.30
CA GLY A 210 16.94 -3.46 0.40
C GLY A 210 17.56 -2.27 1.13
N ALA A 211 17.82 -1.24 0.36
CA ALA A 211 18.24 0.06 0.88
C ALA A 211 17.29 1.15 0.36
N GLU A 212 16.93 2.08 1.21
CA GLU A 212 16.43 3.38 0.82
C GLU A 212 17.62 4.28 0.55
N VAL A 213 17.65 4.90 -0.63
CA VAL A 213 18.73 5.80 -1.06
C VAL A 213 18.13 7.14 -1.44
N ARG A 214 18.76 8.23 -1.02
CA ARG A 214 18.33 9.59 -1.30
C ARG A 214 19.04 10.14 -2.53
N PHE A 215 18.26 10.70 -3.44
CA PHE A 215 18.71 11.34 -4.67
C PHE A 215 18.35 12.82 -4.61
N PRO A 216 19.31 13.72 -4.32
CA PRO A 216 19.04 15.15 -4.27
C PRO A 216 18.54 15.71 -5.61
N LEU A 217 17.55 16.58 -5.59
CA LEU A 217 17.09 17.27 -6.79
C LEU A 217 18.05 18.39 -7.19
N VAL A 218 18.38 18.49 -8.47
CA VAL A 218 19.23 19.56 -9.01
C VAL A 218 18.46 20.89 -8.90
N GLY A 219 19.04 21.85 -8.17
CA GLY A 219 18.41 23.16 -7.95
C GLY A 219 17.21 23.16 -6.99
N GLY A 220 17.00 22.09 -6.24
CA GLY A 220 15.81 21.89 -5.39
C GLY A 220 15.94 22.32 -3.93
N ASP A 221 16.86 23.23 -3.58
CA ASP A 221 17.03 23.78 -2.22
C ASP A 221 16.98 22.74 -1.08
N GLY A 222 17.63 21.59 -1.29
CA GLY A 222 17.67 20.48 -0.34
C GLY A 222 16.54 19.45 -0.49
N ALA A 223 15.68 19.59 -1.47
CA ALA A 223 14.68 18.55 -1.78
C ALA A 223 15.34 17.30 -2.37
N GLU A 224 14.83 16.15 -2.01
CA GLU A 224 15.38 14.85 -2.43
C GLU A 224 14.29 13.83 -2.76
N LEU A 225 14.60 12.89 -3.65
CA LEU A 225 13.78 11.72 -3.93
C LEU A 225 14.34 10.53 -3.16
N THR A 226 13.53 9.87 -2.36
CA THR A 226 13.91 8.63 -1.67
C THR A 226 13.44 7.43 -2.48
N VAL A 227 14.35 6.50 -2.77
CA VAL A 227 14.08 5.28 -3.54
C VAL A 227 14.39 4.06 -2.69
N PHE A 228 13.48 3.08 -2.68
CA PHE A 228 13.77 1.76 -2.14
C PHE A 228 14.19 0.80 -3.26
N THR A 229 15.34 0.14 -3.08
CA THR A 229 15.82 -0.87 -4.04
C THR A 229 16.38 -2.09 -3.33
N THR A 230 16.10 -3.28 -3.86
CA THR A 230 16.77 -4.54 -3.47
C THR A 230 18.09 -4.74 -4.22
N ARG A 231 18.30 -4.00 -5.31
CA ARG A 231 19.45 -4.07 -6.20
C ARG A 231 20.32 -2.81 -6.08
N VAL A 232 20.71 -2.47 -4.83
CA VAL A 232 21.59 -1.32 -4.57
C VAL A 232 22.98 -1.45 -5.21
N ASP A 233 23.38 -2.67 -5.58
CA ASP A 233 24.59 -2.98 -6.37
C ASP A 233 24.58 -2.34 -7.77
N THR A 234 23.40 -2.11 -8.35
CA THR A 234 23.27 -1.57 -9.70
C THR A 234 23.19 -0.04 -9.77
N ILE A 235 23.34 0.66 -8.66
CA ILE A 235 23.15 2.11 -8.56
C ILE A 235 24.07 2.93 -9.50
N TYR A 236 25.23 2.41 -9.85
CA TYR A 236 26.15 3.03 -10.83
C TYR A 236 25.63 2.95 -12.29
N GLY A 237 24.63 2.09 -12.55
CA GLY A 237 23.97 1.95 -13.84
C GLY A 237 22.66 2.71 -13.96
N VAL A 238 22.33 3.53 -12.97
CA VAL A 238 21.09 4.35 -12.98
C VAL A 238 21.27 5.48 -13.98
N THR A 239 20.39 5.55 -14.96
CA THR A 239 20.43 6.56 -16.03
C THR A 239 19.23 7.49 -16.03
N PHE A 240 18.16 7.16 -15.30
CA PHE A 240 16.99 8.02 -15.06
C PHE A 240 16.25 7.60 -13.79
N MET A 241 15.39 8.48 -13.31
CA MET A 241 14.46 8.22 -12.22
C MET A 241 13.05 8.14 -12.78
N VAL A 242 12.19 7.32 -12.15
CA VAL A 242 10.78 7.23 -12.54
C VAL A 242 9.88 7.33 -11.32
N LEU A 243 8.88 8.19 -11.42
CA LEU A 243 7.83 8.37 -10.40
C LEU A 243 6.53 7.74 -10.85
N ALA A 244 5.81 7.16 -9.91
CA ALA A 244 4.42 6.79 -10.12
C ALA A 244 3.57 8.06 -10.37
N PRO A 245 2.54 8.01 -11.25
CA PRO A 245 1.67 9.16 -11.51
C PRO A 245 0.97 9.71 -10.27
N GLU A 246 0.74 8.87 -9.28
CA GLU A 246 0.08 9.21 -8.01
C GLU A 246 1.06 9.63 -6.91
N SER A 247 2.37 9.67 -7.19
CA SER A 247 3.40 10.00 -6.22
C SER A 247 3.29 11.45 -5.77
N ASP A 248 3.43 11.68 -4.46
CA ASP A 248 3.47 13.02 -3.87
C ASP A 248 4.70 13.84 -4.33
N TYR A 249 5.69 13.18 -4.93
CA TYR A 249 6.84 13.86 -5.55
C TYR A 249 6.50 14.55 -6.88
N VAL A 250 5.43 14.15 -7.58
CA VAL A 250 5.11 14.68 -8.92
C VAL A 250 4.97 16.21 -8.95
N PRO A 251 4.21 16.86 -8.05
CA PRO A 251 4.13 18.33 -8.04
C PRO A 251 5.48 19.00 -7.75
N MET A 252 6.36 18.37 -6.99
CA MET A 252 7.66 18.92 -6.60
C MET A 252 8.67 18.90 -7.77
N VAL A 253 8.58 17.90 -8.66
CA VAL A 253 9.53 17.75 -9.78
C VAL A 253 9.00 18.33 -11.10
N THR A 254 7.71 18.65 -11.19
CA THR A 254 7.12 19.17 -12.44
C THR A 254 7.49 20.64 -12.63
N THR A 255 8.25 20.93 -13.68
CA THR A 255 8.58 22.31 -14.04
C THR A 255 7.42 23.00 -14.76
N ALA A 256 7.40 24.33 -14.73
CA ALA A 256 6.33 25.12 -15.38
C ALA A 256 6.21 24.80 -16.88
N ASP A 257 7.33 24.54 -17.57
CA ASP A 257 7.35 24.21 -19.01
C ASP A 257 6.77 22.82 -19.30
N GLN A 258 6.80 21.90 -18.34
CA GLN A 258 6.27 20.54 -18.48
C GLN A 258 4.89 20.35 -17.87
N GLN A 259 4.35 21.35 -17.17
CA GLN A 259 3.09 21.22 -16.43
C GLN A 259 1.94 20.72 -17.32
N ALA A 260 1.77 21.27 -18.51
CA ALA A 260 0.67 20.87 -19.40
C ALA A 260 0.78 19.41 -19.87
N ALA A 261 1.99 18.97 -20.23
CA ALA A 261 2.24 17.60 -20.66
C ALA A 261 2.07 16.59 -19.51
N VAL A 262 2.51 16.97 -18.30
CA VAL A 262 2.34 16.16 -17.11
C VAL A 262 0.86 16.04 -16.74
N ASP A 263 0.10 17.13 -16.74
CA ASP A 263 -1.35 17.12 -16.44
C ASP A 263 -2.13 16.25 -17.43
N GLU A 264 -1.80 16.30 -18.72
CA GLU A 264 -2.40 15.45 -19.75
C GLU A 264 -2.10 13.96 -19.48
N TYR A 265 -0.84 13.64 -19.15
CA TYR A 265 -0.43 12.28 -18.85
C TYR A 265 -1.13 11.74 -17.58
N LEU A 266 -1.19 12.54 -16.51
CA LEU A 266 -1.88 12.16 -15.28
C LEU A 266 -3.38 11.93 -15.51
N ALA A 267 -4.04 12.76 -16.32
CA ALA A 267 -5.45 12.57 -16.66
C ALA A 267 -5.71 11.27 -17.44
N ALA A 268 -4.78 10.89 -18.32
CA ALA A 268 -4.88 9.64 -19.08
C ALA A 268 -4.66 8.41 -18.21
N THR A 269 -3.76 8.48 -17.22
CA THR A 269 -3.40 7.34 -16.37
C THR A 269 -4.37 7.11 -15.20
N ARG A 270 -5.10 8.12 -14.73
CA ARG A 270 -6.07 8.02 -13.61
C ARG A 270 -7.15 6.97 -13.79
N ARG A 271 -7.46 6.58 -15.05
CA ARG A 271 -8.50 5.59 -15.38
C ARG A 271 -7.98 4.15 -15.41
N ARG A 272 -6.68 3.96 -15.20
CA ARG A 272 -6.05 2.63 -15.27
C ARG A 272 -5.82 2.07 -13.88
N THR A 273 -6.30 0.85 -13.65
CA THR A 273 -6.06 0.14 -12.39
C THR A 273 -4.61 -0.36 -12.29
N GLU A 274 -4.14 -0.66 -11.08
CA GLU A 274 -2.82 -1.30 -10.91
C GLU A 274 -2.71 -2.60 -11.71
N ARG A 275 -3.78 -3.39 -11.81
CA ARG A 275 -3.83 -4.65 -12.57
C ARG A 275 -3.64 -4.40 -14.06
N ASP A 276 -4.34 -3.41 -14.64
CA ASP A 276 -4.21 -3.04 -16.05
C ASP A 276 -2.79 -2.59 -16.35
N ARG A 277 -2.20 -1.79 -15.46
CA ARG A 277 -0.82 -1.28 -15.59
C ARG A 277 0.23 -2.40 -15.52
N LEU A 278 0.03 -3.42 -14.69
CA LEU A 278 0.93 -4.57 -14.58
C LEU A 278 0.83 -5.52 -15.79
N SER A 279 -0.34 -5.61 -16.41
CA SER A 279 -0.58 -6.50 -17.57
C SER A 279 -0.22 -5.87 -18.91
N ASP A 280 -0.23 -4.54 -19.00
CA ASP A 280 0.05 -3.80 -20.23
C ASP A 280 1.56 -3.70 -20.49
N ARG A 281 1.96 -4.02 -21.71
CA ARG A 281 3.36 -3.92 -22.18
C ARG A 281 3.66 -2.64 -22.94
N ARG A 282 2.69 -1.73 -23.07
CA ARG A 282 2.93 -0.44 -23.74
C ARG A 282 3.86 0.40 -22.89
N VAL A 283 4.83 1.00 -23.55
CA VAL A 283 5.73 1.97 -22.91
C VAL A 283 5.09 3.34 -23.02
N SER A 284 4.91 4.00 -21.89
CA SER A 284 4.40 5.37 -21.81
C SER A 284 5.08 6.13 -20.68
N GLY A 285 5.19 7.44 -20.81
CA GLY A 285 5.78 8.30 -19.78
C GLY A 285 5.89 9.73 -20.23
N VAL A 286 6.13 10.63 -19.29
CA VAL A 286 6.37 12.05 -19.54
C VAL A 286 7.56 12.55 -18.74
N PHE A 287 8.39 13.38 -19.34
CA PHE A 287 9.50 14.03 -18.66
C PHE A 287 8.98 15.14 -17.73
N SER A 288 9.42 15.15 -16.48
CA SER A 288 8.98 16.13 -15.49
C SER A 288 9.60 17.53 -15.66
N GLY A 289 10.70 17.63 -16.39
CA GLY A 289 11.53 18.83 -16.50
C GLY A 289 12.67 18.91 -15.48
N SER A 290 12.66 18.06 -14.47
CA SER A 290 13.65 18.07 -13.38
C SER A 290 14.68 16.95 -13.52
N TYR A 291 15.80 17.14 -12.81
CA TYR A 291 16.87 16.16 -12.70
C TYR A 291 17.17 15.87 -11.23
N ALA A 292 17.59 14.65 -10.94
CA ALA A 292 18.10 14.23 -9.65
C ALA A 292 19.60 13.89 -9.76
N THR A 293 20.36 14.08 -8.70
CA THR A 293 21.79 13.72 -8.66
C THR A 293 21.93 12.30 -8.13
N ASN A 294 22.61 11.43 -8.90
CA ASN A 294 23.02 10.12 -8.40
C ASN A 294 24.07 10.33 -7.29
N PRO A 295 23.82 9.90 -6.05
CA PRO A 295 24.67 10.22 -4.91
C PRO A 295 26.06 9.55 -4.96
N LEU A 296 26.27 8.57 -5.85
CA LEU A 296 27.54 7.85 -5.98
C LEU A 296 28.39 8.30 -7.18
N THR A 297 27.74 8.71 -8.28
CA THR A 297 28.46 9.19 -9.47
C THR A 297 28.54 10.70 -9.56
N GLY A 298 27.66 11.41 -8.85
CA GLY A 298 27.50 12.85 -8.94
C GLY A 298 26.82 13.34 -10.22
N GLU A 299 26.39 12.43 -11.10
CA GLU A 299 25.75 12.76 -12.37
C GLU A 299 24.29 13.17 -12.18
N ALA A 300 23.86 14.16 -12.95
CA ALA A 300 22.46 14.57 -13.03
C ALA A 300 21.70 13.64 -13.98
N ILE A 301 20.67 12.99 -13.48
CA ILE A 301 19.82 12.04 -14.22
C ILE A 301 18.38 12.58 -14.33
N PRO A 302 17.70 12.45 -15.48
CA PRO A 302 16.36 13.00 -15.69
C PRO A 302 15.32 12.27 -14.85
N VAL A 303 14.30 13.01 -14.38
CA VAL A 303 13.16 12.48 -13.64
C VAL A 303 11.95 12.37 -14.55
N TRP A 304 11.44 11.16 -14.72
CA TRP A 304 10.28 10.84 -15.55
C TRP A 304 9.08 10.44 -14.67
N ILE A 305 7.90 10.52 -15.24
CA ILE A 305 6.65 10.02 -14.64
C ILE A 305 6.12 8.94 -15.56
N SER A 306 5.86 7.75 -15.03
CA SER A 306 5.37 6.63 -15.83
C SER A 306 4.48 5.69 -15.01
N ASP A 307 3.47 5.16 -15.67
CA ASP A 307 2.46 4.29 -15.08
C ASP A 307 2.91 2.83 -14.87
N TYR A 308 4.14 2.44 -15.29
CA TYR A 308 4.70 1.14 -14.92
C TYR A 308 5.24 1.11 -13.48
N VAL A 309 5.38 2.27 -12.82
CA VAL A 309 5.74 2.40 -11.40
C VAL A 309 4.47 2.56 -10.58
N LEU A 310 4.35 1.82 -9.48
CA LEU A 310 3.19 1.83 -8.59
C LEU A 310 3.50 2.60 -7.30
N ALA A 311 2.64 3.54 -6.91
CA ALA A 311 2.82 4.32 -5.68
C ALA A 311 2.70 3.48 -4.39
N GLY A 312 1.97 2.37 -4.43
CA GLY A 312 1.77 1.50 -3.28
C GLY A 312 2.95 0.57 -2.96
N TYR A 313 4.04 0.62 -3.70
CA TYR A 313 5.25 -0.16 -3.44
C TYR A 313 6.46 0.78 -3.24
N GLY A 314 7.09 0.69 -2.06
CA GLY A 314 8.21 1.57 -1.70
C GLY A 314 7.77 3.02 -1.50
N THR A 315 8.49 3.95 -2.12
CA THR A 315 8.28 5.40 -2.01
C THR A 315 7.49 5.99 -3.19
N GLY A 316 7.05 5.16 -4.14
CA GLY A 316 6.47 5.63 -5.40
C GLY A 316 7.50 6.25 -6.36
N ALA A 317 8.78 6.08 -6.05
CA ALA A 317 9.92 6.48 -6.89
C ALA A 317 10.86 5.28 -7.12
N VAL A 318 11.37 5.13 -8.32
CA VAL A 318 12.30 4.04 -8.70
C VAL A 318 13.55 4.65 -9.36
N MET A 319 14.70 4.11 -9.03
CA MET A 319 15.91 4.30 -9.81
C MET A 319 15.88 3.32 -10.98
N ALA A 320 15.94 3.80 -12.20
CA ALA A 320 15.89 2.96 -13.39
C ALA A 320 17.27 2.50 -13.84
N VAL A 321 17.41 1.20 -14.04
CA VAL A 321 18.66 0.55 -14.45
C VAL A 321 18.40 -0.27 -15.72
N PRO A 322 18.35 0.37 -16.88
CA PRO A 322 17.90 -0.26 -18.12
C PRO A 322 18.73 -1.46 -18.57
N ALA A 323 20.00 -1.54 -18.18
CA ALA A 323 20.82 -2.71 -18.48
C ALA A 323 20.35 -4.00 -17.76
N HIS A 324 19.63 -3.87 -16.63
CA HIS A 324 19.34 -4.99 -15.70
C HIS A 324 17.88 -5.06 -15.22
N ASP A 325 16.96 -4.34 -15.89
CA ASP A 325 15.50 -4.46 -15.72
C ASP A 325 14.83 -4.30 -17.10
N SER A 326 13.97 -5.23 -17.44
CA SER A 326 13.35 -5.30 -18.77
C SER A 326 12.37 -4.15 -19.05
N ARG A 327 11.69 -3.63 -18.02
CA ARG A 327 10.79 -2.48 -18.16
C ARG A 327 11.59 -1.19 -18.36
N ASP A 328 12.63 -1.02 -17.57
CA ASP A 328 13.55 0.12 -17.69
C ASP A 328 14.27 0.11 -19.05
N PHE A 329 14.63 -1.09 -19.53
CA PHE A 329 15.24 -1.26 -20.85
C PHE A 329 14.29 -0.82 -21.97
N ALA A 330 13.05 -1.31 -21.95
CA ALA A 330 12.03 -0.93 -22.92
C ALA A 330 11.76 0.58 -22.90
N PHE A 331 11.71 1.18 -21.71
CA PHE A 331 11.54 2.62 -21.52
C PHE A 331 12.73 3.40 -22.08
N ALA A 332 13.95 3.01 -21.73
CA ALA A 332 15.17 3.67 -22.20
C ALA A 332 15.27 3.63 -23.74
N ARG A 333 14.93 2.49 -24.35
CA ARG A 333 14.92 2.34 -25.82
C ARG A 333 13.85 3.21 -26.47
N HIS A 334 12.67 3.34 -25.85
CA HIS A 334 11.57 4.15 -26.39
C HIS A 334 11.87 5.65 -26.37
N PHE A 335 12.52 6.12 -25.29
CA PHE A 335 12.82 7.54 -25.08
C PHE A 335 14.28 7.92 -25.38
N ASP A 336 15.04 7.02 -26.01
CA ASP A 336 16.46 7.22 -26.39
C ASP A 336 17.35 7.64 -25.20
N LEU A 337 17.15 6.96 -24.05
CA LEU A 337 17.91 7.20 -22.82
C LEU A 337 19.16 6.28 -22.77
N PRO A 338 20.23 6.70 -22.07
CA PRO A 338 21.46 5.90 -21.95
C PRO A 338 21.20 4.56 -21.25
N ILE A 339 21.97 3.53 -21.65
CA ILE A 339 21.99 2.19 -21.03
C ILE A 339 23.43 1.87 -20.66
N ILE A 340 23.70 1.61 -19.37
CA ILE A 340 25.04 1.35 -18.84
C ILE A 340 25.07 -0.04 -18.22
N GLN A 341 25.91 -0.93 -18.78
CA GLN A 341 26.11 -2.25 -18.19
C GLN A 341 26.97 -2.14 -16.92
N VAL A 342 26.44 -2.64 -15.80
CA VAL A 342 27.15 -2.70 -14.52
C VAL A 342 27.28 -4.11 -13.95
N VAL A 343 26.52 -5.09 -14.46
CA VAL A 343 26.67 -6.52 -14.13
C VAL A 343 26.96 -7.30 -15.39
N VAL A 344 28.03 -8.11 -15.34
CA VAL A 344 28.31 -9.13 -16.35
C VAL A 344 27.84 -10.46 -15.81
N PRO A 345 26.85 -11.11 -16.44
CA PRO A 345 26.36 -12.41 -15.99
C PRO A 345 27.49 -13.46 -15.95
N GLU A 346 27.32 -14.45 -15.11
CA GLU A 346 28.33 -15.52 -14.96
C GLU A 346 28.53 -16.28 -16.28
N GLY A 347 29.81 -16.40 -16.72
CA GLY A 347 30.14 -17.06 -17.97
C GLY A 347 30.00 -16.22 -19.24
N GLU A 348 29.61 -14.94 -19.08
CA GLU A 348 29.56 -14.00 -20.21
C GLU A 348 30.71 -12.99 -20.19
N GLU A 349 30.84 -12.25 -21.27
CA GLU A 349 31.73 -11.08 -21.39
C GLU A 349 30.90 -9.80 -21.44
N ALA A 350 31.54 -8.68 -21.06
CA ALA A 350 30.93 -7.36 -21.21
C ALA A 350 30.70 -7.05 -22.70
N THR A 351 29.54 -6.52 -23.03
CA THR A 351 29.13 -6.19 -24.40
C THR A 351 28.53 -4.77 -24.45
N ASP A 352 28.53 -4.16 -25.62
CA ASP A 352 27.96 -2.84 -25.82
C ASP A 352 26.43 -2.90 -25.72
N PRO A 353 25.81 -2.22 -24.72
CA PRO A 353 24.35 -2.20 -24.56
C PRO A 353 23.59 -1.64 -25.77
N ALA A 354 24.22 -0.83 -26.61
CA ALA A 354 23.62 -0.32 -27.84
C ALA A 354 23.17 -1.43 -28.81
N THR A 355 23.84 -2.59 -28.74
CA THR A 355 23.56 -3.77 -29.58
C THR A 355 22.53 -4.74 -29.00
N TRP A 356 22.04 -4.50 -27.78
CA TRP A 356 21.15 -5.44 -27.10
C TRP A 356 19.72 -5.34 -27.62
N GLU A 357 19.05 -6.47 -27.72
CA GLU A 357 17.61 -6.56 -28.01
C GLU A 357 16.78 -6.62 -26.73
N GLU A 358 17.37 -7.07 -25.61
CA GLU A 358 16.74 -7.18 -24.30
C GLU A 358 17.75 -6.87 -23.19
N SER A 359 17.24 -6.60 -21.98
CA SER A 359 18.06 -6.38 -20.79
C SER A 359 18.72 -7.68 -20.30
N LYS A 360 19.79 -7.54 -19.52
CA LYS A 360 20.46 -8.67 -18.85
C LYS A 360 20.10 -8.69 -17.36
N ASP A 361 18.92 -9.23 -17.03
CA ASP A 361 18.34 -9.22 -15.67
C ASP A 361 18.99 -10.25 -14.73
N SER A 362 20.32 -10.42 -14.80
CA SER A 362 21.02 -11.42 -13.98
C SER A 362 21.08 -11.04 -12.51
N LYS A 363 20.81 -12.03 -11.65
CA LYS A 363 20.97 -11.94 -10.18
C LYS A 363 22.33 -12.45 -9.71
N SER A 364 23.17 -12.97 -10.61
CA SER A 364 24.54 -13.43 -10.37
C SER A 364 25.48 -12.88 -11.42
N GLY A 365 26.77 -12.79 -11.08
CA GLY A 365 27.78 -12.24 -11.99
C GLY A 365 28.76 -11.33 -11.27
N VAL A 366 29.52 -10.57 -12.05
CA VAL A 366 30.58 -9.68 -11.58
C VAL A 366 30.25 -8.24 -11.95
N LEU A 367 30.47 -7.31 -11.02
CA LEU A 367 30.24 -5.87 -11.21
C LEU A 367 31.35 -5.24 -12.05
N ILE A 368 30.96 -4.45 -13.03
CA ILE A 368 31.84 -3.60 -13.85
C ILE A 368 31.34 -2.16 -13.81
N ASN A 369 32.12 -1.18 -14.16
CA ASN A 369 31.74 0.25 -14.21
C ASN A 369 31.06 0.76 -12.91
N SER A 370 31.39 0.17 -11.75
CA SER A 370 30.64 0.30 -10.51
C SER A 370 31.50 0.83 -9.35
N GLY A 371 32.43 1.72 -9.62
CA GLY A 371 33.23 2.40 -8.62
C GLY A 371 33.81 1.46 -7.57
N ILE A 372 33.44 1.66 -6.29
CA ILE A 372 33.96 0.92 -5.13
C ILE A 372 33.60 -0.58 -5.09
N ILE A 373 32.65 -1.02 -5.90
CA ILE A 373 32.17 -2.42 -5.96
C ILE A 373 32.58 -3.12 -7.27
N THR A 374 33.32 -2.46 -8.15
CA THR A 374 33.82 -3.09 -9.39
C THR A 374 34.66 -4.33 -9.05
N GLY A 375 34.43 -5.43 -9.77
CA GLY A 375 35.11 -6.71 -9.60
C GLY A 375 34.51 -7.62 -8.50
N LEU A 376 33.52 -7.15 -7.74
CA LEU A 376 32.84 -8.00 -6.74
C LEU A 376 31.73 -8.84 -7.37
N SER A 377 31.38 -9.93 -6.71
CA SER A 377 30.15 -10.67 -7.01
C SER A 377 28.92 -9.81 -6.68
N VAL A 378 27.77 -10.05 -7.32
CA VAL A 378 26.51 -9.36 -7.02
C VAL A 378 26.16 -9.43 -5.52
N THR A 379 26.32 -10.60 -4.89
CA THR A 379 26.03 -10.79 -3.46
C THR A 379 26.92 -9.91 -2.56
N ASP A 380 28.25 -9.92 -2.81
CA ASP A 380 29.20 -9.13 -2.02
C ASP A 380 29.00 -7.62 -2.29
N ALA A 381 28.67 -7.26 -3.51
CA ALA A 381 28.38 -5.88 -3.88
C ALA A 381 27.14 -5.33 -3.16
N ILE A 382 26.04 -6.09 -3.10
CA ILE A 382 24.84 -5.72 -2.35
C ILE A 382 25.18 -5.51 -0.86
N ALA A 383 25.91 -6.44 -0.24
CA ALA A 383 26.30 -6.33 1.17
C ALA A 383 27.17 -5.09 1.42
N LYS A 384 28.18 -4.86 0.58
CA LYS A 384 29.08 -3.71 0.66
C LYS A 384 28.33 -2.39 0.44
N MET A 385 27.44 -2.34 -0.54
CA MET A 385 26.67 -1.12 -0.83
C MET A 385 25.65 -0.78 0.27
N LYS A 386 24.98 -1.77 0.87
CA LYS A 386 24.13 -1.56 2.05
C LYS A 386 24.91 -0.92 3.20
N ALA A 387 26.12 -1.43 3.48
CA ALA A 387 26.99 -0.86 4.50
C ALA A 387 27.43 0.57 4.15
N HIS A 388 27.83 0.81 2.90
CA HIS A 388 28.28 2.11 2.41
C HIS A 388 27.18 3.18 2.47
N VAL A 389 25.98 2.86 1.97
CA VAL A 389 24.80 3.77 2.03
C VAL A 389 24.53 4.23 3.48
N LYS A 390 24.63 3.30 4.44
CA LYS A 390 24.44 3.60 5.85
C LYS A 390 25.58 4.45 6.43
N SER A 391 26.85 4.10 6.16
CA SER A 391 28.01 4.81 6.73
C SER A 391 28.19 6.23 6.20
N GLU A 392 27.89 6.45 4.92
CA GLU A 392 27.99 7.76 4.27
C GLU A 392 26.72 8.61 4.48
N GLY A 393 25.72 8.10 5.20
CA GLY A 393 24.48 8.83 5.42
C GLY A 393 23.64 9.07 4.14
N LEU A 394 23.85 8.27 3.09
CA LEU A 394 23.13 8.38 1.83
C LEU A 394 21.70 7.79 1.90
N GLY A 395 21.41 7.07 2.99
CA GLY A 395 20.13 6.42 3.19
C GLY A 395 20.19 5.41 4.34
N GLN A 396 19.32 4.40 4.28
CA GLN A 396 19.21 3.36 5.30
C GLN A 396 18.92 1.97 4.71
N VAL A 397 19.28 0.93 5.45
CA VAL A 397 18.87 -0.45 5.11
C VAL A 397 17.45 -0.67 5.67
N LYS A 398 16.56 -1.20 4.85
CA LYS A 398 15.15 -1.39 5.21
C LYS A 398 14.61 -2.73 4.73
N THR A 399 13.74 -3.30 5.54
CA THR A 399 12.92 -4.45 5.15
C THR A 399 11.52 -3.97 4.81
N ASN A 400 11.07 -4.26 3.61
CA ASN A 400 9.71 -4.00 3.15
C ASN A 400 8.94 -5.30 2.94
N TYR A 401 7.63 -5.21 3.01
CA TYR A 401 6.72 -6.31 2.72
C TYR A 401 5.75 -5.89 1.61
N ARG A 402 5.38 -6.84 0.74
CA ARG A 402 4.32 -6.62 -0.25
C ARG A 402 2.95 -6.59 0.42
N LEU A 403 2.80 -7.31 1.54
CA LEU A 403 1.60 -7.30 2.36
C LEU A 403 1.28 -5.86 2.77
N ARG A 404 0.07 -5.42 2.44
CA ARG A 404 -0.44 -4.08 2.78
C ARG A 404 -1.42 -4.18 3.93
N ASP A 405 -1.62 -3.07 4.63
CA ASP A 405 -2.65 -2.95 5.64
C ASP A 405 -4.04 -3.17 5.04
N ALA A 406 -4.89 -3.83 5.79
CA ALA A 406 -6.23 -4.14 5.33
C ALA A 406 -7.12 -2.90 5.40
N ILE A 407 -7.70 -2.50 4.28
CA ILE A 407 -8.74 -1.48 4.24
C ILE A 407 -10.01 -2.11 4.81
N PHE A 408 -10.40 -1.68 6.00
CA PHE A 408 -11.57 -2.21 6.71
C PHE A 408 -12.84 -1.43 6.36
N SER A 409 -12.77 -0.12 6.16
CA SER A 409 -13.92 0.70 5.81
C SER A 409 -14.44 0.46 4.39
N ARG A 410 -15.76 0.58 4.24
CA ARG A 410 -16.46 0.64 2.97
C ARG A 410 -17.48 1.77 3.04
N GLN A 411 -17.61 2.55 1.99
CA GLN A 411 -18.57 3.64 1.88
C GLN A 411 -19.92 3.07 1.46
N ARG A 412 -20.60 2.42 2.40
CA ARG A 412 -21.91 1.77 2.16
C ARG A 412 -22.73 1.70 3.44
N TYR A 413 -24.05 1.67 3.28
CA TYR A 413 -24.97 1.44 4.39
C TYR A 413 -24.95 -0.02 4.86
N TRP A 414 -25.05 -0.98 3.90
CA TRP A 414 -25.11 -2.40 4.25
C TRP A 414 -23.72 -2.99 4.52
N GLY A 415 -23.23 -2.69 5.71
CA GLY A 415 -21.93 -3.11 6.23
C GLY A 415 -21.88 -3.00 7.75
N GLU A 416 -20.84 -3.52 8.37
CA GLU A 416 -20.64 -3.44 9.82
C GLU A 416 -20.41 -1.99 10.24
N PRO A 417 -21.22 -1.45 11.20
CA PRO A 417 -20.99 -0.11 11.72
C PRO A 417 -19.69 -0.03 12.51
N PHE A 418 -18.94 1.06 12.33
CA PHE A 418 -17.73 1.33 13.12
C PHE A 418 -18.12 1.77 14.53
N PRO A 419 -17.50 1.20 15.58
CA PRO A 419 -17.75 1.61 16.96
C PRO A 419 -16.97 2.89 17.31
N ILE A 420 -17.06 3.91 16.45
CA ILE A 420 -16.34 5.19 16.56
C ILE A 420 -17.34 6.34 16.46
N TYR A 421 -17.17 7.33 17.31
CA TYR A 421 -17.80 8.63 17.17
C TYR A 421 -16.75 9.74 17.18
N TYR A 422 -17.11 10.89 16.67
CA TYR A 422 -16.27 12.09 16.68
C TYR A 422 -16.87 13.12 17.62
N ASP A 423 -16.02 13.70 18.47
CA ASP A 423 -16.45 14.80 19.34
C ASP A 423 -16.56 16.14 18.56
N ALA A 424 -16.90 17.22 19.27
CA ALA A 424 -17.09 18.54 18.67
C ALA A 424 -15.78 19.11 18.05
N GLU A 425 -14.63 18.65 18.51
CA GLU A 425 -13.30 19.00 18.01
C GLU A 425 -12.88 18.12 16.82
N GLY A 426 -13.68 17.10 16.47
CA GLY A 426 -13.41 16.13 15.41
C GLY A 426 -12.39 15.06 15.80
N ILE A 427 -12.27 14.77 17.09
CA ILE A 427 -11.41 13.70 17.60
C ILE A 427 -12.19 12.38 17.61
N ALA A 428 -11.57 11.33 17.09
CA ALA A 428 -12.17 9.99 17.07
C ALA A 428 -12.07 9.31 18.45
N HIS A 429 -13.19 8.78 18.91
CA HIS A 429 -13.32 8.01 20.13
C HIS A 429 -14.05 6.69 19.86
N THR A 430 -13.75 5.65 20.63
CA THR A 430 -14.55 4.42 20.64
C THR A 430 -15.80 4.60 21.50
N ILE A 431 -16.91 3.97 21.12
CA ILE A 431 -18.02 3.77 22.06
C ILE A 431 -17.60 2.80 23.17
N SER A 432 -18.34 2.78 24.25
CA SER A 432 -18.09 1.84 25.36
C SER A 432 -18.42 0.40 24.96
N GLU A 433 -17.67 -0.57 25.50
CA GLU A 433 -17.88 -2.01 25.20
C GLU A 433 -19.28 -2.51 25.63
N ASP A 434 -19.87 -1.92 26.65
CA ASP A 434 -21.22 -2.23 27.16
C ASP A 434 -22.35 -1.66 26.29
N GLU A 435 -22.02 -0.75 25.34
CA GLU A 435 -22.95 -0.22 24.35
C GLU A 435 -22.97 -1.06 23.05
N LEU A 436 -22.16 -2.12 22.95
CA LEU A 436 -22.16 -3.04 21.81
C LEU A 436 -23.34 -4.01 21.85
N PRO A 437 -23.94 -4.37 20.71
CA PRO A 437 -23.59 -3.94 19.35
C PRO A 437 -24.09 -2.54 18.99
N LEU A 438 -23.27 -1.75 18.29
CA LEU A 438 -23.74 -0.58 17.56
C LEU A 438 -24.48 -1.08 16.32
N CYS A 439 -25.79 -0.89 16.28
CA CYS A 439 -26.61 -1.33 15.15
C CYS A 439 -26.66 -0.28 14.03
N LEU A 440 -26.96 -0.76 12.81
CA LEU A 440 -27.21 0.14 11.67
C LEU A 440 -28.42 1.02 11.96
N PRO A 441 -28.35 2.34 11.66
CA PRO A 441 -29.52 3.22 11.80
C PRO A 441 -30.59 2.89 10.75
N GLU A 442 -31.84 3.17 11.06
CA GLU A 442 -32.88 3.16 10.02
C GLU A 442 -32.72 4.38 9.11
N VAL A 443 -32.76 4.16 7.80
CA VAL A 443 -32.61 5.19 6.77
C VAL A 443 -33.72 5.08 5.72
N ASP A 444 -34.19 6.22 5.24
CA ASP A 444 -35.22 6.27 4.20
C ASP A 444 -34.67 5.95 2.79
N LYS A 445 -33.35 6.11 2.59
CA LYS A 445 -32.67 5.92 1.31
C LYS A 445 -31.30 5.30 1.51
N PHE A 446 -30.88 4.45 0.60
CA PHE A 446 -29.60 3.73 0.62
C PHE A 446 -28.56 4.34 -0.32
N LEU A 447 -28.85 5.49 -0.95
CA LEU A 447 -27.91 6.16 -1.83
C LEU A 447 -26.84 6.88 -1.01
N PRO A 448 -25.55 6.70 -1.35
CA PRO A 448 -24.47 7.45 -0.72
C PRO A 448 -24.59 8.94 -1.06
N THR A 449 -23.94 9.76 -0.27
CA THR A 449 -23.78 11.19 -0.56
C THR A 449 -22.84 11.43 -1.74
N SER A 450 -22.86 12.62 -2.35
CA SER A 450 -22.03 12.95 -3.53
C SER A 450 -20.52 12.91 -3.25
N ASP A 451 -20.12 13.06 -2.01
CA ASP A 451 -18.73 12.97 -1.54
C ASP A 451 -18.30 11.55 -1.10
N GLY A 452 -19.23 10.58 -1.17
CA GLY A 452 -18.99 9.19 -0.89
C GLY A 452 -19.11 8.81 0.59
N GLN A 453 -19.79 9.62 1.37
CA GLN A 453 -20.18 9.21 2.73
C GLN A 453 -21.40 8.28 2.66
N PRO A 454 -21.57 7.32 3.59
CA PRO A 454 -22.78 6.54 3.69
C PRO A 454 -24.01 7.43 3.92
N PRO A 455 -25.22 6.96 3.56
CA PRO A 455 -26.46 7.72 3.73
C PRO A 455 -26.79 8.04 5.18
#